data_8aa44d971a33627e59dcebf592e2e244
#
_entry.id   8aa44d971a33627e59dcebf592e2e244
#
_cell.length_a   1.000
_cell.length_b   1.000
_cell.length_c   1.000
_cell.angle_alpha   90.00
_cell.angle_beta   90.00
_cell.angle_gamma   90.00
#
_symmetry.space_group_name_H-M   'P 1'
#
loop_
_entity.id
_entity.type
_entity.pdbx_description
1 polymer ?
#
loop_
_entity_poly.entity_id
_entity_poly.type
_entity_poly.pdbx_seq_one_letter_code
_entity_poly.pdbx_strand_id
1 'polypeptide(L)'
;MLMPKKVKYRKQQRGRMCGKAWRGSDLSFGDFGLKVVECGYITDRQIEASRVAMTRFIKRGGKIWLRLFPDKPVTKKPAETRMGKGKGAPDHWVAVVRPGKILFEMEGVAPDVAQEAMRLASHKLPLKTRFVMRHDVVMTAAVKK
;
A
#
# COMPACT_ATOMS: atom_id res chain seq x y z
N MET A 1 2.98 -11.64 9.68
CA MET A 1 2.88 -10.49 8.78
C MET A 1 2.99 -10.95 7.34
N LEU A 2 2.64 -10.08 6.39
CA LEU A 2 2.67 -10.43 4.97
C LEU A 2 4.11 -10.65 4.51
N MET A 3 4.40 -11.84 3.98
CA MET A 3 5.71 -12.17 3.40
C MET A 3 5.55 -13.32 2.40
N PRO A 4 6.44 -13.44 1.41
CA PRO A 4 6.42 -14.57 0.48
C PRO A 4 6.68 -15.89 1.22
N LYS A 5 5.94 -16.93 0.86
CA LYS A 5 6.15 -18.30 1.40
C LYS A 5 7.48 -18.89 0.94
N LYS A 6 7.87 -18.63 -0.32
CA LYS A 6 9.11 -19.13 -0.92
C LYS A 6 9.68 -18.06 -1.85
N VAL A 7 10.98 -17.87 -1.82
CA VAL A 7 11.70 -16.94 -2.70
C VAL A 7 12.87 -17.67 -3.38
N LYS A 8 13.15 -17.27 -4.62
CA LYS A 8 14.33 -17.81 -5.35
C LYS A 8 15.63 -17.30 -4.76
N TYR A 9 15.66 -16.01 -4.37
CA TYR A 9 16.85 -15.38 -3.78
C TYR A 9 16.47 -14.68 -2.48
N ARG A 10 17.23 -14.96 -1.43
CA ARG A 10 17.04 -14.40 -0.09
C ARG A 10 17.40 -12.93 0.02
N LYS A 11 18.32 -12.46 -0.81
CA LYS A 11 18.81 -11.07 -0.81
C LYS A 11 18.69 -10.50 -2.23
N GLN A 12 18.32 -9.23 -2.32
CA GLN A 12 18.20 -8.52 -3.58
C GLN A 12 18.95 -7.19 -3.53
N GLN A 13 19.33 -6.68 -4.69
CA GLN A 13 19.89 -5.35 -4.82
C GLN A 13 18.82 -4.28 -4.55
N ARG A 14 19.24 -3.13 -4.01
CA ARG A 14 18.31 -2.05 -3.69
C ARG A 14 17.57 -1.54 -4.92
N GLY A 15 18.28 -1.35 -6.01
CA GLY A 15 17.71 -0.88 -7.28
C GLY A 15 17.34 0.61 -7.25
N ARG A 16 16.82 1.09 -8.38
CA ARG A 16 16.30 2.45 -8.55
C ARG A 16 14.79 2.41 -8.70
N MET A 17 14.09 3.40 -8.13
CA MET A 17 12.65 3.59 -8.29
C MET A 17 12.42 4.77 -9.22
N CYS A 18 12.14 4.49 -10.49
CA CYS A 18 11.81 5.51 -11.49
C CYS A 18 10.55 5.11 -12.27
N GLY A 19 9.97 6.09 -12.96
CA GLY A 19 8.77 5.91 -13.77
C GLY A 19 7.46 5.89 -12.98
N LYS A 20 6.35 5.76 -13.72
CA LYS A 20 4.98 5.71 -13.20
C LYS A 20 4.47 4.27 -13.21
N ALA A 21 3.45 3.99 -12.42
CA ALA A 21 2.76 2.71 -12.42
C ALA A 21 1.75 2.66 -13.58
N TRP A 22 2.00 1.77 -14.55
CA TRP A 22 1.05 1.48 -15.65
C TRP A 22 0.08 0.35 -15.27
N ARG A 23 0.54 -0.61 -14.45
CA ARG A 23 -0.27 -1.72 -13.97
C ARG A 23 -0.72 -1.48 -12.54
N GLY A 24 -2.01 -1.71 -12.28
CA GLY A 24 -2.61 -1.46 -10.97
C GLY A 24 -2.75 0.02 -10.63
N SER A 25 -2.95 0.87 -11.67
CA SER A 25 -3.20 2.31 -11.56
C SER A 25 -4.69 2.63 -11.49
N ASP A 26 -5.56 1.67 -11.80
CA ASP A 26 -7.00 1.84 -11.87
C ASP A 26 -7.71 0.96 -10.85
N LEU A 27 -8.91 1.39 -10.45
CA LEU A 27 -9.80 0.62 -9.57
C LEU A 27 -10.34 -0.59 -10.33
N SER A 28 -10.16 -1.78 -9.77
CA SER A 28 -10.59 -3.03 -10.38
C SER A 28 -11.66 -3.76 -9.58
N PHE A 29 -11.59 -3.72 -8.25
CA PHE A 29 -12.43 -4.50 -7.34
C PHE A 29 -13.46 -3.65 -6.62
N GLY A 30 -13.07 -2.48 -6.13
CA GLY A 30 -13.91 -1.61 -5.32
C GLY A 30 -14.28 -0.31 -6.01
N ASP A 31 -15.12 0.46 -5.34
CA ASP A 31 -15.60 1.78 -5.79
C ASP A 31 -14.67 2.91 -5.36
N PHE A 32 -13.94 2.68 -4.28
CA PHE A 32 -13.01 3.65 -3.68
C PHE A 32 -11.61 3.07 -3.60
N GLY A 33 -10.60 3.94 -3.67
CA GLY A 33 -9.22 3.52 -3.53
C GLY A 33 -8.28 4.58 -3.01
N LEU A 34 -7.13 4.12 -2.54
CA LEU A 34 -6.02 4.96 -2.11
C LEU A 34 -4.88 4.83 -3.11
N LYS A 35 -4.62 5.90 -3.85
CA LYS A 35 -3.61 5.99 -4.90
C LYS A 35 -2.36 6.69 -4.38
N VAL A 36 -1.18 6.12 -4.62
CA VAL A 36 0.09 6.76 -4.23
C VAL A 36 0.52 7.81 -5.25
N VAL A 37 1.09 8.91 -4.77
CA VAL A 37 1.57 10.03 -5.60
C VAL A 37 3.09 10.02 -5.73
N GLU A 38 3.79 9.42 -4.77
CA GLU A 38 5.25 9.39 -4.69
C GLU A 38 5.78 7.96 -4.86
N CYS A 39 7.05 7.81 -5.27
CA CYS A 39 7.71 6.53 -5.26
C CYS A 39 8.30 6.22 -3.87
N GLY A 40 8.30 4.95 -3.47
CA GLY A 40 8.93 4.56 -2.21
C GLY A 40 8.72 3.09 -1.84
N TYR A 41 9.12 2.78 -0.63
CA TYR A 41 8.97 1.46 -0.03
C TYR A 41 7.89 1.51 1.05
N ILE A 42 7.00 0.53 1.06
CA ILE A 42 6.00 0.32 2.11
C ILE A 42 6.30 -1.02 2.77
N THR A 43 6.51 -1.03 4.07
CA THR A 43 6.82 -2.24 4.83
C THR A 43 5.55 -3.07 5.08
N ASP A 44 5.74 -4.36 5.34
CA ASP A 44 4.67 -5.28 5.73
C ASP A 44 3.90 -4.79 6.98
N ARG A 45 4.60 -4.20 7.95
CA ARG A 45 4.00 -3.61 9.17
C ARG A 45 3.12 -2.40 8.86
N GLN A 46 3.54 -1.53 7.94
CA GLN A 46 2.77 -0.36 7.52
C GLN A 46 1.51 -0.77 6.75
N ILE A 47 1.59 -1.79 5.91
CA ILE A 47 0.44 -2.36 5.19
C ILE A 47 -0.60 -2.86 6.19
N GLU A 48 -0.16 -3.63 7.17
CA GLU A 48 -1.06 -4.18 8.20
C GLU A 48 -1.65 -3.09 9.09
N ALA A 49 -0.86 -2.10 9.49
CA ALA A 49 -1.35 -0.96 10.27
C ALA A 49 -2.44 -0.18 9.53
N SER A 50 -2.27 0.04 8.22
CA SER A 50 -3.26 0.71 7.37
C SER A 50 -4.53 -0.12 7.24
N ARG A 51 -4.41 -1.43 6.99
CA ARG A 51 -5.55 -2.35 6.91
C ARG A 51 -6.37 -2.35 8.21
N VAL A 52 -5.69 -2.44 9.35
CA VAL A 52 -6.34 -2.43 10.67
C VAL A 52 -7.06 -1.10 10.92
N ALA A 53 -6.44 0.03 10.57
CA ALA A 53 -7.04 1.35 10.73
C ALA A 53 -8.36 1.47 9.93
N MET A 54 -8.36 1.06 8.66
CA MET A 54 -9.57 1.04 7.82
C MET A 54 -10.64 0.11 8.39
N THR A 55 -10.29 -1.14 8.70
CA THR A 55 -11.24 -2.15 9.18
C THR A 55 -11.92 -1.74 10.49
N ARG A 56 -11.16 -1.14 11.41
CA ARG A 56 -11.72 -0.64 12.67
C ARG A 56 -12.70 0.51 12.46
N PHE A 57 -12.37 1.43 11.56
CA PHE A 57 -13.21 2.59 11.28
C PHE A 57 -14.54 2.19 10.66
N ILE A 58 -14.56 1.32 9.65
CA ILE A 58 -15.77 0.85 8.98
C ILE A 58 -16.55 -0.20 9.79
N LYS A 59 -16.09 -0.57 11.02
CA LYS A 59 -16.71 -1.57 11.89
C LYS A 59 -17.02 -2.90 11.19
N ARG A 60 -16.14 -3.31 10.28
CA ARG A 60 -16.28 -4.49 9.41
C ARG A 60 -17.44 -4.43 8.40
N GLY A 61 -18.07 -3.28 8.21
CA GLY A 61 -19.04 -3.05 7.15
C GLY A 61 -18.32 -2.78 5.83
N GLY A 62 -18.47 -3.63 4.82
CA GLY A 62 -17.83 -3.48 3.52
C GLY A 62 -16.59 -4.38 3.33
N LYS A 63 -16.05 -4.35 2.11
CA LYS A 63 -14.88 -5.11 1.69
C LYS A 63 -13.67 -4.22 1.48
N ILE A 64 -12.48 -4.73 1.86
CA ILE A 64 -11.19 -4.08 1.63
C ILE A 64 -10.31 -5.03 0.85
N TRP A 65 -9.69 -4.55 -0.23
CA TRP A 65 -8.69 -5.28 -1.01
C TRP A 65 -7.33 -4.61 -0.88
N LEU A 66 -6.34 -5.45 -0.62
CA LEU A 66 -4.92 -5.07 -0.61
C LEU A 66 -4.37 -5.28 -2.02
N ARG A 67 -4.02 -4.17 -2.72
CA ARG A 67 -3.50 -4.21 -4.09
C ARG A 67 -1.97 -4.22 -4.15
N LEU A 68 -1.31 -4.31 -3.01
CA LEU A 68 0.14 -4.39 -2.89
C LEU A 68 0.53 -5.60 -2.04
N PHE A 69 1.74 -6.11 -2.30
CA PHE A 69 2.32 -7.20 -1.54
C PHE A 69 3.81 -6.93 -1.31
N PRO A 70 4.33 -7.12 -0.09
CA PRO A 70 5.74 -6.92 0.22
C PRO A 70 6.56 -8.13 -0.22
N ASP A 71 7.10 -8.06 -1.42
CA ASP A 71 7.86 -9.15 -2.07
C ASP A 71 9.37 -8.93 -2.08
N LYS A 72 9.83 -7.71 -1.79
CA LYS A 72 11.24 -7.37 -1.80
C LYS A 72 11.86 -7.45 -0.41
N PRO A 73 12.91 -8.27 -0.20
CA PRO A 73 13.63 -8.34 1.06
C PRO A 73 14.57 -7.14 1.21
N VAL A 74 14.56 -6.52 2.37
CA VAL A 74 15.51 -5.49 2.78
C VAL A 74 16.45 -6.07 3.81
N THR A 75 17.75 -5.86 3.62
CA THR A 75 18.78 -6.35 4.53
C THR A 75 19.26 -5.23 5.45
N LYS A 76 19.56 -5.57 6.68
CA LYS A 76 20.11 -4.64 7.66
C LYS A 76 21.32 -5.30 8.36
N LYS A 77 22.35 -4.52 8.63
CA LYS A 77 23.44 -4.93 9.52
C LYS A 77 23.17 -4.39 10.92
N PRO A 78 23.55 -5.13 11.98
CA PRO A 78 23.52 -4.58 13.35
C PRO A 78 24.36 -3.30 13.45
N ALA A 79 23.97 -2.40 14.35
CA ALA A 79 24.67 -1.12 14.50
C ALA A 79 26.14 -1.24 14.91
N GLU A 80 26.48 -2.30 15.63
CA GLU A 80 27.83 -2.59 16.14
C GLU A 80 28.74 -3.28 15.11
N THR A 81 28.22 -3.63 13.93
CA THR A 81 28.99 -4.34 12.90
C THR A 81 29.79 -3.36 12.06
N ARG A 82 31.10 -3.57 11.94
CA ARG A 82 31.99 -2.82 11.05
C ARG A 82 31.60 -3.01 9.58
N MET A 83 31.95 -2.03 8.74
CA MET A 83 31.76 -2.10 7.29
C MET A 83 32.56 -3.25 6.67
N GLY A 84 32.08 -3.77 5.53
CA GLY A 84 32.71 -4.90 4.84
C GLY A 84 32.10 -6.26 5.19
N LYS A 85 32.79 -7.35 4.84
CA LYS A 85 32.37 -8.76 5.07
C LYS A 85 30.99 -9.15 4.53
N GLY A 86 30.59 -8.55 3.41
CA GLY A 86 29.39 -8.94 2.68
C GLY A 86 28.10 -8.22 3.10
N LYS A 87 27.00 -8.58 2.45
CA LYS A 87 25.67 -8.01 2.63
C LYS A 87 25.01 -8.54 3.92
N GLY A 88 24.34 -7.66 4.66
CA GLY A 88 23.62 -8.00 5.89
C GLY A 88 22.55 -9.09 5.70
N ALA A 89 22.05 -9.62 6.81
CA ALA A 89 20.93 -10.56 6.79
C ALA A 89 19.62 -9.87 6.38
N PRO A 90 18.62 -10.60 5.80
CA PRO A 90 17.28 -10.09 5.58
C PRO A 90 16.65 -9.66 6.91
N ASP A 91 16.04 -8.47 6.94
CA ASP A 91 15.45 -7.89 8.13
C ASP A 91 13.92 -7.83 8.02
N HIS A 92 13.42 -7.24 6.94
CA HIS A 92 11.98 -7.09 6.70
C HIS A 92 11.66 -7.10 5.21
N TRP A 93 10.37 -7.21 4.91
CA TRP A 93 9.85 -7.21 3.55
C TRP A 93 9.21 -5.86 3.21
N VAL A 94 9.38 -5.42 1.97
CA VAL A 94 8.80 -4.17 1.48
C VAL A 94 8.14 -4.36 0.12
N ALA A 95 7.07 -3.60 -0.10
CA ALA A 95 6.49 -3.40 -1.41
C ALA A 95 7.12 -2.17 -2.06
N VAL A 96 7.60 -2.31 -3.28
CA VAL A 96 8.07 -1.20 -4.11
C VAL A 96 6.88 -0.57 -4.80
N VAL A 97 6.59 0.69 -4.51
CA VAL A 97 5.48 1.40 -5.14
C VAL A 97 5.97 2.58 -5.97
N ARG A 98 5.27 2.83 -7.08
CA ARG A 98 5.52 3.94 -7.99
C ARG A 98 4.31 4.86 -8.03
N PRO A 99 4.48 6.15 -8.38
CA PRO A 99 3.37 7.09 -8.53
C PRO A 99 2.27 6.52 -9.43
N GLY A 100 1.04 6.64 -9.00
CA GLY A 100 -0.12 6.12 -9.72
C GLY A 100 -0.62 4.73 -9.28
N LYS A 101 0.15 3.99 -8.48
CA LYS A 101 -0.27 2.67 -7.98
C LYS A 101 -1.42 2.80 -6.98
N ILE A 102 -2.47 2.00 -7.14
CA ILE A 102 -3.52 1.80 -6.13
C ILE A 102 -2.98 0.86 -5.04
N LEU A 103 -3.09 1.27 -3.80
CA LEU A 103 -2.62 0.52 -2.64
C LEU A 103 -3.73 -0.33 -2.01
N PHE A 104 -4.88 0.29 -1.81
CA PHE A 104 -6.06 -0.32 -1.21
C PHE A 104 -7.29 0.03 -2.01
N GLU A 105 -8.25 -0.87 -2.06
CA GLU A 105 -9.58 -0.62 -2.59
C GLU A 105 -10.64 -0.96 -1.54
N MET A 106 -11.80 -0.30 -1.62
CA MET A 106 -12.90 -0.48 -0.68
C MET A 106 -14.23 -0.43 -1.42
N GLU A 107 -15.20 -1.21 -0.95
CA GLU A 107 -16.56 -1.26 -1.46
C GLU A 107 -17.55 -1.49 -0.32
N GLY A 108 -18.82 -1.14 -0.55
CA GLY A 108 -19.90 -1.43 0.39
C GLY A 108 -20.02 -0.46 1.55
N VAL A 109 -19.47 0.76 1.41
CA VAL A 109 -19.56 1.84 2.40
C VAL A 109 -19.95 3.16 1.75
N ALA A 110 -20.48 4.10 2.53
CA ALA A 110 -20.77 5.44 2.04
C ALA A 110 -19.48 6.19 1.65
N PRO A 111 -19.52 7.10 0.66
CA PRO A 111 -18.33 7.82 0.18
C PRO A 111 -17.58 8.58 1.28
N ASP A 112 -18.29 9.26 2.17
CA ASP A 112 -17.70 10.03 3.27
C ASP A 112 -16.97 9.11 4.26
N VAL A 113 -17.55 7.94 4.57
CA VAL A 113 -16.95 6.92 5.42
C VAL A 113 -15.71 6.32 4.75
N ALA A 114 -15.78 6.05 3.45
CA ALA A 114 -14.63 5.53 2.69
C ALA A 114 -13.49 6.54 2.66
N GLN A 115 -13.78 7.83 2.43
CA GLN A 115 -12.79 8.90 2.41
C GLN A 115 -12.08 9.01 3.76
N GLU A 116 -12.81 9.01 4.86
CA GLU A 116 -12.23 9.09 6.20
C GLU A 116 -11.42 7.84 6.56
N ALA A 117 -11.92 6.65 6.23
CA ALA A 117 -11.17 5.40 6.42
C ALA A 117 -9.83 5.41 5.67
N MET A 118 -9.83 5.86 4.41
CA MET A 118 -8.62 5.98 3.60
C MET A 118 -7.68 7.08 4.12
N ARG A 119 -8.22 8.18 4.68
CA ARG A 119 -7.43 9.21 5.34
C ARG A 119 -6.68 8.65 6.55
N LEU A 120 -7.36 7.87 7.39
CA LEU A 120 -6.74 7.21 8.55
C LEU A 120 -5.65 6.21 8.12
N ALA A 121 -5.87 5.48 7.02
CA ALA A 121 -4.87 4.59 6.44
C ALA A 121 -3.65 5.35 5.93
N SER A 122 -3.86 6.49 5.26
CA SER A 122 -2.78 7.31 4.71
C SER A 122 -1.79 7.79 5.78
N HIS A 123 -2.27 8.07 7.00
CA HIS A 123 -1.43 8.47 8.13
C HIS A 123 -0.50 7.35 8.65
N LYS A 124 -0.73 6.09 8.25
CA LYS A 124 0.14 4.96 8.59
C LYS A 124 1.19 4.66 7.52
N LEU A 125 1.13 5.40 6.41
CA LEU A 125 2.03 5.22 5.27
C LEU A 125 3.08 6.32 5.22
N PRO A 126 4.30 6.02 4.74
CA PRO A 126 5.39 7.01 4.64
C PRO A 126 5.30 7.89 3.40
N LEU A 127 4.32 7.68 2.52
CA LEU A 127 4.21 8.29 1.21
C LEU A 127 2.92 9.12 1.11
N LYS A 128 2.97 10.16 0.30
CA LYS A 128 1.76 10.93 -0.05
C LYS A 128 0.83 10.09 -0.89
N THR A 129 -0.44 10.12 -0.53
CA THR A 129 -1.51 9.37 -1.18
C THR A 129 -2.69 10.27 -1.51
N ARG A 130 -3.50 9.83 -2.46
CA ARG A 130 -4.72 10.52 -2.89
C ARG A 130 -5.88 9.53 -2.87
N PHE A 131 -7.01 9.96 -2.34
CA PHE A 131 -8.28 9.26 -2.44
C PHE A 131 -8.82 9.34 -3.87
N VAL A 132 -9.31 8.23 -4.39
CA VAL A 132 -9.91 8.12 -5.73
C VAL A 132 -11.21 7.34 -5.65
N MET A 133 -12.17 7.73 -6.49
CA MET A 133 -13.47 7.06 -6.64
C MET A 133 -13.64 6.58 -8.07
N ARG A 134 -14.43 5.53 -8.26
CA ARG A 134 -14.84 5.07 -9.59
C ARG A 134 -15.77 6.10 -10.23
N HIS A 135 -15.66 6.29 -11.53
CA HIS A 135 -16.41 7.33 -12.26
C HIS A 135 -17.93 7.21 -12.08
N ASP A 136 -18.45 6.00 -12.05
CA ASP A 136 -19.88 5.71 -11.91
C ASP A 136 -20.44 6.16 -10.55
N VAL A 137 -19.64 6.07 -9.49
CA VAL A 137 -20.01 6.51 -8.13
C VAL A 137 -20.04 8.03 -8.03
N VAL A 138 -19.13 8.72 -8.75
CA VAL A 138 -19.10 10.20 -8.80
C VAL A 138 -20.38 10.74 -9.42
N MET A 139 -20.84 10.15 -10.53
CA MET A 139 -22.07 10.54 -11.19
C MET A 139 -23.31 10.34 -10.32
N THR A 140 -23.38 9.22 -9.58
CA THR A 140 -24.52 8.93 -8.69
C THR A 140 -24.57 9.88 -7.48
N ALA A 141 -23.44 10.32 -6.97
CA ALA A 141 -23.36 11.29 -5.87
C ALA A 141 -23.72 12.70 -6.30
N ALA A 142 -23.44 13.07 -7.56
CA ALA A 142 -23.79 14.39 -8.12
C ALA A 142 -25.31 14.55 -8.39
N VAL A 143 -26.02 13.46 -8.69
CA VAL A 143 -27.46 13.47 -8.96
C VAL A 143 -28.29 13.56 -7.66
N LYS A 144 -27.72 13.24 -6.50
CA LYS A 144 -28.42 13.29 -5.19
C LYS A 144 -28.26 14.62 -4.44
N LYS A 145 -27.65 15.62 -5.03
CA LYS A 145 -27.62 17.02 -4.56
C LYS A 145 -28.57 17.90 -5.36
#